data_4e78de9d43fdcb3db464a6d94d852ca9
#
_entry.id   4e78de9d43fdcb3db464a6d94d852ca9
#
_cell.length_a   1.000
_cell.length_b   1.000
_cell.length_c   1.000
_cell.angle_alpha   90.00
_cell.angle_beta   90.00
_cell.angle_gamma   90.00
#
_symmetry.space_group_name_H-M   'P 1'
#
loop_
_entity.id
_entity.type
_entity.pdbx_description
1 polymer ?
#
loop_
_entity_poly.entity_id
_entity_poly.type
_entity_poly.pdbx_seq_one_letter_code
_entity_poly.pdbx_strand_id
1 'polypeptide(L)'
;EHIKGPGKGSTRGPAGCTIMCTPLLEAQEKLAHGITFYNPSQQRRYHLASAMFVDDNSTYTNKFLRWLNCAVDHTEVIEHLRHDAQVWERLLWTSGGLLKLQKCLYYVVHWQFDLEGRATLTPSSELLPHIQLSSGNSGNYNTISQYDCHLAHRTLGAWLSPSLCMKEALRRLTIIANLFARRIVTSSLTRWEAWMAYFSVFFLQMKYTFPISHHSSTSLRRLQSPAVRATLVKIGFSRNTPLAVIYGPIDFGGIAFRDLAVEQGIEQLCMIIR
;
A
#
# COMPACT_ATOMS: atom_id res chain seq x y z
N GLU A 1 -15.40 -23.39 -23.58
CA GLU A 1 -16.33 -22.82 -22.59
C GLU A 1 -15.54 -22.04 -21.56
N HIS A 2 -15.78 -20.72 -21.48
CA HIS A 2 -15.17 -19.90 -20.42
C HIS A 2 -15.84 -20.20 -19.10
N ILE A 3 -15.13 -20.82 -18.18
CA ILE A 3 -15.57 -20.95 -16.80
C ILE A 3 -15.67 -19.53 -16.22
N LYS A 4 -16.89 -19.04 -16.05
CA LYS A 4 -17.14 -17.77 -15.38
C LYS A 4 -16.89 -17.97 -13.90
N GLY A 5 -15.80 -17.40 -13.39
CA GLY A 5 -15.54 -17.34 -11.95
C GLY A 5 -16.61 -16.55 -11.19
N PRO A 6 -16.63 -16.58 -9.85
CA PRO A 6 -17.54 -15.78 -9.05
C PRO A 6 -17.41 -14.30 -9.42
N GLY A 7 -18.56 -13.66 -9.72
CA GLY A 7 -18.60 -12.26 -10.17
C GLY A 7 -17.99 -11.30 -9.14
N LYS A 8 -17.46 -10.16 -9.61
CA LYS A 8 -16.96 -9.09 -8.74
C LYS A 8 -18.03 -8.69 -7.73
N GLY A 9 -17.66 -8.65 -6.45
CA GLY A 9 -18.57 -8.30 -5.35
C GLY A 9 -19.30 -9.48 -4.71
N SER A 10 -19.07 -10.72 -5.17
CA SER A 10 -19.57 -11.91 -4.48
C SER A 10 -18.84 -12.10 -3.14
N THR A 11 -19.58 -12.31 -2.05
CA THR A 11 -19.03 -12.64 -0.73
C THR A 11 -18.23 -13.95 -0.72
N ARG A 12 -18.44 -14.82 -1.71
CA ARG A 12 -17.70 -16.08 -1.91
C ARG A 12 -16.40 -15.88 -2.70
N GLY A 13 -16.21 -14.71 -3.34
CA GLY A 13 -15.04 -14.41 -4.17
C GLY A 13 -13.73 -14.54 -3.42
N PRO A 14 -13.53 -13.88 -2.26
CA PRO A 14 -12.29 -13.96 -1.51
C PRO A 14 -11.92 -15.39 -1.06
N ALA A 15 -12.89 -16.13 -0.50
CA ALA A 15 -12.67 -17.50 -0.06
C ALA A 15 -12.34 -18.45 -1.23
N GLY A 16 -13.07 -18.33 -2.34
CA GLY A 16 -12.79 -19.09 -3.56
C GLY A 16 -11.42 -18.78 -4.14
N CYS A 17 -11.03 -17.51 -4.16
CA CYS A 17 -9.72 -17.08 -4.60
C CYS A 17 -8.62 -17.67 -3.71
N THR A 18 -8.77 -17.64 -2.39
CA THR A 18 -7.80 -18.23 -1.47
C THR A 18 -7.60 -19.72 -1.73
N ILE A 19 -8.68 -20.50 -1.88
CA ILE A 19 -8.60 -21.94 -2.15
C ILE A 19 -7.88 -22.21 -3.48
N MET A 20 -8.16 -21.43 -4.51
CA MET A 20 -7.54 -21.63 -5.83
C MET A 20 -6.08 -21.18 -5.88
N CYS A 21 -5.73 -20.12 -5.17
CA CYS A 21 -4.40 -19.52 -5.23
C CYS A 21 -3.41 -20.14 -4.25
N THR A 22 -3.86 -20.76 -3.16
CA THR A 22 -2.95 -21.39 -2.18
C THR A 22 -1.99 -22.41 -2.81
N PRO A 23 -2.45 -23.39 -3.64
CA PRO A 23 -1.53 -24.31 -4.30
C PRO A 23 -0.55 -23.63 -5.26
N LEU A 24 -0.97 -22.54 -5.92
CA LEU A 24 -0.10 -21.78 -6.82
C LEU A 24 0.98 -21.03 -6.04
N LEU A 25 0.63 -20.45 -4.89
CA LEU A 25 1.58 -19.78 -4.00
C LEU A 25 2.58 -20.77 -3.40
N GLU A 26 2.11 -21.94 -2.97
CA GLU A 26 2.99 -23.02 -2.48
C GLU A 26 3.96 -23.51 -3.56
N ALA A 27 3.50 -23.61 -4.81
CA ALA A 27 4.35 -23.98 -5.93
C ALA A 27 5.36 -22.86 -6.24
N GLN A 28 4.94 -21.61 -6.21
CA GLN A 28 5.84 -20.46 -6.40
C GLN A 28 6.89 -20.40 -5.30
N GLU A 29 6.52 -20.60 -4.04
CA GLU A 29 7.46 -20.63 -2.90
C GLU A 29 8.58 -21.64 -3.04
N LYS A 30 8.30 -22.74 -3.73
CA LYS A 30 9.29 -23.80 -4.01
C LYS A 30 10.15 -23.53 -5.24
N LEU A 31 9.66 -22.79 -6.21
CA LEU A 31 10.29 -22.59 -7.51
C LEU A 31 11.00 -21.25 -7.66
N ALA A 32 10.59 -20.24 -6.89
CA ALA A 32 11.13 -18.89 -6.94
C ALA A 32 12.33 -18.73 -6.00
N HIS A 33 13.18 -17.75 -6.30
CA HIS A 33 14.33 -17.39 -5.45
C HIS A 33 13.88 -16.74 -4.14
N GLY A 34 12.87 -15.88 -4.22
CA GLY A 34 12.29 -15.21 -3.06
C GLY A 34 13.26 -14.34 -2.27
N ILE A 35 12.80 -13.92 -1.10
CA ILE A 35 13.58 -13.18 -0.11
C ILE A 35 13.69 -14.00 1.18
N THR A 36 14.87 -14.07 1.76
CA THR A 36 15.07 -14.79 3.03
C THR A 36 15.39 -13.80 4.14
N PHE A 37 14.59 -13.85 5.20
CA PHE A 37 14.80 -13.10 6.43
C PHE A 37 15.41 -14.02 7.48
N TYR A 38 16.33 -13.49 8.25
CA TYR A 38 16.92 -14.18 9.39
C TYR A 38 16.55 -13.44 10.68
N ASN A 39 15.94 -14.15 11.62
CA ASN A 39 15.69 -13.64 12.96
C ASN A 39 16.79 -14.14 13.91
N PRO A 40 17.75 -13.28 14.31
CA PRO A 40 18.88 -13.69 15.14
C PRO A 40 18.44 -14.16 16.54
N SER A 41 17.39 -13.58 17.12
CA SER A 41 16.91 -13.92 18.46
C SER A 41 16.27 -15.30 18.53
N GLN A 42 15.66 -15.76 17.45
CA GLN A 42 14.99 -17.07 17.36
C GLN A 42 15.80 -18.09 16.58
N GLN A 43 16.93 -17.69 15.97
CA GLN A 43 17.75 -18.50 15.05
C GLN A 43 16.92 -19.11 13.90
N ARG A 44 15.84 -18.44 13.49
CA ARG A 44 14.93 -18.90 12.44
C ARG A 44 15.14 -18.14 11.15
N ARG A 45 15.01 -18.85 10.06
CA ARG A 45 14.94 -18.28 8.71
C ARG A 45 13.51 -18.35 8.21
N TYR A 46 13.08 -17.26 7.57
CA TYR A 46 11.79 -17.15 6.93
C TYR A 46 12.03 -16.84 5.47
N HIS A 47 11.44 -17.64 4.61
CA HIS A 47 11.47 -17.44 3.18
C HIS A 47 10.14 -16.86 2.72
N LEU A 48 10.17 -15.93 1.76
CA LEU A 48 8.98 -15.32 1.16
C LEU A 48 9.26 -15.06 -0.32
N ALA A 49 8.58 -15.77 -1.21
CA ALA A 49 8.66 -15.53 -2.64
C ALA A 49 7.66 -14.50 -3.10
N SER A 50 6.45 -14.53 -2.55
CA SER A 50 5.39 -13.59 -2.91
C SER A 50 4.39 -13.36 -1.80
N ALA A 51 3.63 -12.27 -1.93
CA ALA A 51 2.44 -12.02 -1.14
C ALA A 51 1.28 -11.68 -2.08
N MET A 52 0.12 -12.27 -1.82
CA MET A 52 -1.06 -12.10 -2.66
C MET A 52 -2.25 -11.63 -1.86
N PHE A 53 -3.01 -10.72 -2.44
CA PHE A 53 -4.31 -10.31 -1.93
C PHE A 53 -5.32 -10.36 -3.07
N VAL A 54 -6.18 -11.35 -3.03
CA VAL A 54 -7.21 -11.66 -4.05
C VAL A 54 -6.57 -11.85 -5.43
N ASP A 55 -6.55 -10.84 -6.28
CA ASP A 55 -5.99 -10.84 -7.65
C ASP A 55 -4.65 -10.09 -7.78
N ASP A 56 -4.27 -9.36 -6.74
CA ASP A 56 -3.00 -8.62 -6.72
C ASP A 56 -1.89 -9.48 -6.08
N ASN A 57 -0.86 -9.82 -6.86
CA ASN A 57 0.33 -10.53 -6.38
C ASN A 57 1.55 -9.63 -6.42
N SER A 58 2.36 -9.69 -5.36
CA SER A 58 3.67 -9.04 -5.26
C SER A 58 4.75 -10.08 -5.09
N THR A 59 5.68 -10.16 -6.03
CA THR A 59 6.83 -11.09 -5.99
C THR A 59 8.06 -10.34 -5.49
N TYR A 60 8.82 -10.98 -4.60
CA TYR A 60 9.99 -10.41 -3.95
C TYR A 60 11.20 -11.25 -4.23
N THR A 61 12.34 -10.61 -4.46
CA THR A 61 13.65 -11.27 -4.50
C THR A 61 14.69 -10.36 -3.89
N ASN A 62 15.72 -10.94 -3.29
CA ASN A 62 16.88 -10.19 -2.83
C ASN A 62 18.17 -10.98 -3.03
N LYS A 63 19.29 -10.24 -3.05
CA LYS A 63 20.61 -10.81 -2.88
C LYS A 63 21.19 -10.23 -1.60
N PHE A 64 21.34 -11.04 -0.58
CA PHE A 64 22.01 -10.64 0.65
C PHE A 64 23.51 -10.83 0.48
N LEU A 65 24.24 -9.74 0.30
CA LEU A 65 25.70 -9.77 0.28
C LEU A 65 26.23 -9.94 1.70
N ARG A 66 26.71 -11.14 1.98
CA ARG A 66 27.50 -11.40 3.18
C ARG A 66 28.87 -10.72 2.98
N TRP A 67 29.10 -9.61 3.70
CA TRP A 67 30.39 -8.91 3.82
C TRP A 67 30.82 -7.99 2.67
N LEU A 68 30.90 -6.73 3.03
CA LEU A 68 31.78 -5.60 2.63
C LEU A 68 32.61 -5.78 1.32
N ASN A 69 32.45 -4.82 0.43
CA ASN A 69 33.29 -4.49 -0.74
C ASN A 69 33.06 -5.27 -2.05
N CYS A 70 32.02 -6.06 -2.22
CA CYS A 70 31.65 -6.49 -3.57
C CYS A 70 30.63 -5.51 -4.17
N ALA A 71 30.93 -4.96 -5.33
CA ALA A 71 29.95 -4.25 -6.15
C ALA A 71 28.73 -5.18 -6.32
N VAL A 72 27.53 -4.67 -5.97
CA VAL A 72 26.32 -5.45 -6.13
C VAL A 72 26.08 -5.63 -7.62
N ASP A 73 26.12 -6.86 -8.11
CA ASP A 73 25.68 -7.15 -9.46
C ASP A 73 24.14 -7.12 -9.50
N HIS A 74 23.62 -5.97 -9.87
CA HIS A 74 22.17 -5.73 -10.01
C HIS A 74 21.55 -6.63 -11.09
N THR A 75 22.36 -7.07 -12.05
CA THR A 75 21.94 -7.92 -13.17
C THR A 75 21.43 -9.25 -12.66
N GLU A 76 22.10 -9.86 -11.71
CA GLU A 76 21.69 -11.14 -11.11
C GLU A 76 20.37 -11.02 -10.34
N VAL A 77 20.18 -9.93 -9.57
CA VAL A 77 18.92 -9.69 -8.84
C VAL A 77 17.75 -9.50 -9.81
N ILE A 78 17.98 -8.81 -10.92
CA ILE A 78 16.96 -8.60 -11.94
C ILE A 78 16.64 -9.90 -12.67
N GLU A 79 17.62 -10.74 -12.96
CA GLU A 79 17.40 -12.06 -13.56
C GLU A 79 16.62 -12.98 -12.60
N HIS A 80 16.90 -12.96 -11.30
CA HIS A 80 16.11 -13.69 -10.31
C HIS A 80 14.66 -13.18 -10.28
N LEU A 81 14.47 -11.86 -10.28
CA LEU A 81 13.12 -11.29 -10.30
C LEU A 81 12.37 -11.63 -11.59
N ARG A 82 13.08 -11.59 -12.74
CA ARG A 82 12.51 -12.00 -14.03
C ARG A 82 12.08 -13.47 -14.00
N HIS A 83 12.95 -14.34 -13.49
CA HIS A 83 12.65 -15.77 -13.34
C HIS A 83 11.42 -15.98 -12.45
N ASP A 84 11.38 -15.37 -11.26
CA ASP A 84 10.31 -15.54 -10.28
C ASP A 84 8.96 -15.02 -10.81
N ALA A 85 8.98 -13.88 -11.52
CA ALA A 85 7.80 -13.34 -12.17
C ALA A 85 7.30 -14.22 -13.34
N GLN A 86 8.22 -14.84 -14.10
CA GLN A 86 7.88 -15.77 -15.18
C GLN A 86 7.33 -17.11 -14.61
N VAL A 87 7.85 -17.58 -13.48
CA VAL A 87 7.28 -18.75 -12.77
C VAL A 87 5.83 -18.46 -12.38
N TRP A 88 5.55 -17.28 -11.80
CA TRP A 88 4.18 -16.90 -11.45
C TRP A 88 3.26 -16.82 -12.66
N GLU A 89 3.70 -16.23 -13.74
CA GLU A 89 2.92 -16.16 -14.99
C GLU A 89 2.55 -17.55 -15.50
N ARG A 90 3.50 -18.49 -15.52
CA ARG A 90 3.27 -19.87 -15.94
C ARG A 90 2.31 -20.63 -15.02
N LEU A 91 2.43 -20.45 -13.71
CA LEU A 91 1.52 -21.06 -12.73
C LEU A 91 0.09 -20.55 -12.93
N LEU A 92 -0.07 -19.24 -13.15
CA LEU A 92 -1.39 -18.67 -13.49
C LEU A 92 -1.92 -19.23 -14.81
N TRP A 93 -1.08 -19.31 -15.84
CA TRP A 93 -1.50 -19.85 -17.14
C TRP A 93 -1.99 -21.29 -17.02
N THR A 94 -1.28 -22.16 -16.30
CA THR A 94 -1.69 -23.56 -16.10
C THR A 94 -3.00 -23.68 -15.32
N SER A 95 -3.33 -22.71 -14.48
CA SER A 95 -4.61 -22.67 -13.75
C SER A 95 -5.76 -22.06 -14.57
N GLY A 96 -5.50 -21.64 -15.82
CA GLY A 96 -6.49 -20.95 -16.68
C GLY A 96 -6.57 -19.44 -16.45
N GLY A 97 -5.70 -18.87 -15.61
CA GLY A 97 -5.55 -17.44 -15.41
C GLY A 97 -4.64 -16.78 -16.44
N LEU A 98 -4.62 -15.45 -16.44
CA LEU A 98 -3.76 -14.66 -17.32
C LEU A 98 -3.22 -13.43 -16.59
N LEU A 99 -1.89 -13.27 -16.58
CA LEU A 99 -1.25 -12.07 -16.04
C LEU A 99 -1.39 -10.89 -17.00
N LYS A 100 -1.89 -9.77 -16.50
CA LYS A 100 -2.01 -8.55 -17.30
C LYS A 100 -0.70 -7.78 -17.29
N LEU A 101 0.27 -8.18 -18.10
CA LEU A 101 1.63 -7.66 -18.14
C LEU A 101 1.72 -6.12 -18.26
N GLN A 102 0.79 -5.49 -18.97
CA GLN A 102 0.73 -4.03 -19.13
C GLN A 102 0.46 -3.27 -17.79
N LYS A 103 -0.04 -3.97 -16.76
CA LYS A 103 -0.25 -3.41 -15.41
C LYS A 103 0.84 -3.79 -14.43
N CYS A 104 1.72 -4.70 -14.82
CA CYS A 104 2.84 -5.11 -14.00
C CYS A 104 3.90 -4.00 -14.00
N LEU A 105 4.54 -3.85 -12.85
CA LEU A 105 5.64 -2.93 -12.65
C LEU A 105 6.62 -3.54 -11.63
N TYR A 106 7.84 -3.06 -11.61
CA TYR A 106 8.81 -3.47 -10.61
C TYR A 106 9.62 -2.29 -10.08
N TYR A 107 10.18 -2.48 -8.89
CA TYR A 107 11.12 -1.57 -8.24
C TYR A 107 12.43 -2.29 -7.98
N VAL A 108 13.53 -1.57 -8.14
CA VAL A 108 14.85 -2.01 -7.66
C VAL A 108 15.23 -1.09 -6.51
N VAL A 109 15.39 -1.65 -5.32
CA VAL A 109 15.72 -0.92 -4.09
C VAL A 109 17.17 -1.19 -3.75
N HIS A 110 18.02 -0.17 -3.85
CA HIS A 110 19.43 -0.25 -3.53
C HIS A 110 19.80 0.72 -2.42
N TRP A 111 20.29 0.18 -1.31
CA TRP A 111 20.74 0.95 -0.17
C TRP A 111 22.27 1.07 -0.18
N GLN A 112 22.76 2.29 -0.06
CA GLN A 112 24.17 2.57 0.21
C GLN A 112 24.32 3.01 1.65
N PHE A 113 25.39 2.54 2.31
CA PHE A 113 25.70 2.90 3.68
C PHE A 113 26.94 3.78 3.68
N ASP A 114 26.88 4.91 4.38
CA ASP A 114 28.04 5.77 4.60
C ASP A 114 28.97 5.17 5.68
N LEU A 115 30.09 5.83 5.93
CA LEU A 115 31.08 5.39 6.94
C LEU A 115 30.51 5.42 8.37
N GLU A 116 29.43 6.16 8.59
CA GLU A 116 28.72 6.28 9.87
C GLU A 116 27.56 5.28 9.98
N GLY A 117 27.38 4.41 8.96
CA GLY A 117 26.34 3.39 8.92
C GLY A 117 24.95 3.93 8.57
N ARG A 118 24.83 5.18 8.10
CA ARG A 118 23.54 5.74 7.67
C ARG A 118 23.21 5.22 6.29
N ALA A 119 22.01 4.66 6.16
CA ALA A 119 21.50 4.14 4.90
C ALA A 119 20.91 5.26 4.03
N THR A 120 21.35 5.34 2.79
CA THR A 120 20.77 6.20 1.76
C THR A 120 20.25 5.34 0.61
N LEU A 121 19.05 5.67 0.13
CA LEU A 121 18.48 4.99 -1.02
C LEU A 121 19.06 5.57 -2.30
N THR A 122 19.72 4.73 -3.08
CA THR A 122 20.28 5.15 -4.36
C THR A 122 19.16 5.20 -5.41
N PRO A 123 19.06 6.29 -6.19
CA PRO A 123 18.16 6.30 -7.33
C PRO A 123 18.47 5.13 -8.27
N SER A 124 17.46 4.47 -8.79
CA SER A 124 17.66 3.40 -9.78
C SER A 124 18.32 4.01 -11.01
N SER A 125 19.54 3.54 -11.33
CA SER A 125 20.23 4.01 -12.53
C SER A 125 19.46 3.55 -13.77
N GLU A 126 19.42 4.39 -14.80
CA GLU A 126 18.79 4.11 -16.10
C GLU A 126 19.43 2.93 -16.86
N LEU A 127 20.49 2.33 -16.32
CA LEU A 127 21.33 1.31 -16.93
C LEU A 127 20.93 -0.14 -16.60
N LEU A 128 19.82 -0.37 -15.90
CA LEU A 128 19.42 -1.72 -15.54
C LEU A 128 18.67 -2.40 -16.71
N PRO A 129 18.94 -3.69 -16.95
CA PRO A 129 18.24 -4.43 -18.00
C PRO A 129 16.73 -4.46 -17.73
N HIS A 130 15.94 -4.24 -18.78
CA HIS A 130 14.49 -4.32 -18.67
C HIS A 130 14.03 -5.76 -18.48
N ILE A 131 13.10 -5.96 -17.55
CA ILE A 131 12.45 -7.25 -17.37
C ILE A 131 11.48 -7.49 -18.53
N GLN A 132 11.65 -8.61 -19.23
CA GLN A 132 10.75 -9.07 -20.26
C GLN A 132 10.10 -10.38 -19.82
N LEU A 133 8.78 -10.45 -19.90
CA LEU A 133 8.01 -11.64 -19.58
C LEU A 133 7.22 -12.08 -20.81
N SER A 134 7.16 -13.39 -21.03
CA SER A 134 6.28 -14.00 -22.01
C SER A 134 4.90 -14.22 -21.40
N SER A 135 3.83 -14.09 -22.17
CA SER A 135 2.47 -14.40 -21.74
C SER A 135 1.95 -15.62 -22.49
N GLY A 136 1.57 -16.65 -21.75
CA GLY A 136 1.04 -17.88 -22.30
C GLY A 136 1.97 -18.55 -23.32
N ASN A 137 1.39 -19.20 -24.33
CA ASN A 137 2.13 -19.90 -25.38
C ASN A 137 2.49 -19.00 -26.59
N SER A 138 2.21 -17.70 -26.54
CA SER A 138 2.34 -16.84 -27.72
C SER A 138 3.77 -16.52 -28.14
N GLY A 139 4.78 -16.82 -27.33
CA GLY A 139 6.17 -16.46 -27.61
C GLY A 139 6.43 -14.94 -27.63
N ASN A 140 5.42 -14.11 -27.43
CA ASN A 140 5.55 -12.68 -27.41
C ASN A 140 6.05 -12.21 -26.02
N TYR A 141 7.12 -11.43 -26.02
CA TYR A 141 7.66 -10.83 -24.82
C TYR A 141 7.12 -9.41 -24.63
N ASN A 142 6.71 -9.11 -23.41
CA ASN A 142 6.30 -7.76 -23.01
C ASN A 142 7.31 -7.21 -22.01
N THR A 143 7.74 -5.98 -22.23
CA THR A 143 8.62 -5.27 -21.31
C THR A 143 7.82 -4.74 -20.13
N ILE A 144 8.25 -5.07 -18.93
CA ILE A 144 7.66 -4.59 -17.68
C ILE A 144 8.30 -3.25 -17.31
N SER A 145 7.49 -2.29 -16.90
CA SER A 145 7.96 -0.96 -16.53
C SER A 145 8.70 -0.97 -15.20
N GLN A 146 9.93 -0.46 -15.20
CA GLN A 146 10.65 -0.14 -13.98
C GLN A 146 10.14 1.19 -13.43
N TYR A 147 9.88 1.24 -12.13
CA TYR A 147 9.49 2.47 -11.44
C TYR A 147 10.61 2.92 -10.52
N ASP A 148 10.79 4.24 -10.44
CA ASP A 148 11.68 4.85 -9.45
C ASP A 148 11.18 4.57 -8.03
N CYS A 149 12.09 4.28 -7.09
CA CYS A 149 11.77 3.96 -5.71
C CYS A 149 10.99 5.07 -4.98
N HIS A 150 11.09 6.32 -5.45
CA HIS A 150 10.36 7.46 -4.90
C HIS A 150 8.97 7.63 -5.51
N LEU A 151 8.69 6.94 -6.62
CA LEU A 151 7.39 6.99 -7.27
C LEU A 151 6.41 6.08 -6.55
N ALA A 152 5.34 6.67 -6.02
CA ALA A 152 4.32 5.91 -5.33
C ALA A 152 3.39 5.20 -6.31
N HIS A 153 3.10 3.94 -6.05
CA HIS A 153 2.07 3.17 -6.73
C HIS A 153 0.89 2.89 -5.81
N ARG A 154 -0.30 2.79 -6.41
CA ARG A 154 -1.51 2.47 -5.66
C ARG A 154 -1.63 0.96 -5.49
N THR A 155 -1.44 0.49 -4.27
CA THR A 155 -1.59 -0.92 -3.89
C THR A 155 -2.71 -1.04 -2.85
N LEU A 156 -3.71 -1.86 -3.13
CA LEU A 156 -4.87 -2.08 -2.24
C LEU A 156 -5.55 -0.78 -1.76
N GLY A 157 -5.56 0.25 -2.61
CA GLY A 157 -6.16 1.55 -2.26
C GLY A 157 -5.24 2.54 -1.56
N ALA A 158 -4.10 2.10 -1.05
CA ALA A 158 -3.06 2.96 -0.47
C ALA A 158 -2.00 3.34 -1.51
N TRP A 159 -1.42 4.54 -1.37
CA TRP A 159 -0.31 5.00 -2.20
C TRP A 159 1.00 4.78 -1.45
N LEU A 160 1.80 3.84 -1.91
CA LEU A 160 3.05 3.43 -1.28
C LEU A 160 4.21 3.56 -2.24
N SER A 161 5.38 3.92 -1.72
CA SER A 161 6.64 3.89 -2.45
C SER A 161 7.69 3.13 -1.63
N PRO A 162 8.63 2.41 -2.26
CA PRO A 162 9.70 1.69 -1.55
C PRO A 162 10.59 2.60 -0.70
N SER A 163 10.73 3.88 -1.09
CA SER A 163 11.46 4.88 -0.30
C SER A 163 10.71 5.38 0.93
N LEU A 164 9.51 4.87 1.21
CA LEU A 164 8.61 5.35 2.26
C LEU A 164 8.23 6.84 2.13
N CYS A 165 8.33 7.40 0.92
CA CYS A 165 7.95 8.79 0.65
C CYS A 165 6.42 8.93 0.64
N MET A 166 5.86 9.55 1.67
CA MET A 166 4.40 9.70 1.85
C MET A 166 3.80 10.93 1.15
N LYS A 167 4.58 11.66 0.32
CA LYS A 167 4.12 12.90 -0.34
C LYS A 167 2.89 12.68 -1.20
N GLU A 168 2.89 11.66 -2.05
CA GLU A 168 1.75 11.37 -2.92
C GLU A 168 0.53 10.88 -2.13
N ALA A 169 0.74 10.02 -1.13
CA ALA A 169 -0.33 9.60 -0.22
C ALA A 169 -0.99 10.80 0.45
N LEU A 170 -0.20 11.71 1.03
CA LEU A 170 -0.69 12.93 1.67
C LEU A 170 -1.43 13.85 0.68
N ARG A 171 -0.90 14.00 -0.54
CA ARG A 171 -1.54 14.78 -1.60
C ARG A 171 -2.93 14.22 -1.93
N ARG A 172 -3.06 12.91 -2.07
CA ARG A 172 -4.35 12.23 -2.35
C ARG A 172 -5.34 12.40 -1.20
N LEU A 173 -4.90 12.20 0.03
CA LEU A 173 -5.74 12.42 1.20
C LEU A 173 -6.20 13.88 1.30
N THR A 174 -5.35 14.83 0.96
CA THR A 174 -5.70 16.26 0.94
C THR A 174 -6.79 16.56 -0.10
N ILE A 175 -6.71 15.95 -1.28
CA ILE A 175 -7.76 16.08 -2.30
C ILE A 175 -9.10 15.55 -1.77
N ILE A 176 -9.10 14.39 -1.11
CA ILE A 176 -10.31 13.79 -0.52
C ILE A 176 -10.89 14.70 0.56
N ALA A 177 -10.04 15.23 1.45
CA ALA A 177 -10.47 16.14 2.52
C ALA A 177 -11.13 17.42 1.98
N ASN A 178 -10.52 18.04 0.97
CA ASN A 178 -11.06 19.23 0.33
C ASN A 178 -12.36 18.95 -0.42
N LEU A 179 -12.45 17.80 -1.10
CA LEU A 179 -13.66 17.38 -1.79
C LEU A 179 -14.81 17.13 -0.80
N PHE A 180 -14.53 16.45 0.31
CA PHE A 180 -15.50 16.27 1.39
C PHE A 180 -15.97 17.62 1.95
N ALA A 181 -15.05 18.52 2.28
CA ALA A 181 -15.38 19.86 2.79
C ALA A 181 -16.31 20.63 1.84
N ARG A 182 -16.02 20.61 0.54
CA ARG A 182 -16.88 21.26 -0.48
C ARG A 182 -18.28 20.63 -0.50
N ARG A 183 -18.36 19.28 -0.52
CA ARG A 183 -19.65 18.57 -0.55
C ARG A 183 -20.49 18.82 0.68
N ILE A 184 -19.89 18.87 1.87
CA ILE A 184 -20.61 19.18 3.11
C ILE A 184 -21.20 20.60 3.05
N VAL A 185 -20.44 21.58 2.60
CA VAL A 185 -20.92 22.98 2.51
C VAL A 185 -22.12 23.12 1.56
N THR A 186 -22.05 22.46 0.40
CA THR A 186 -23.08 22.56 -0.65
C THR A 186 -24.26 21.59 -0.46
N SER A 187 -24.15 20.64 0.46
CA SER A 187 -25.21 19.63 0.69
C SER A 187 -26.42 20.24 1.40
N SER A 188 -27.57 19.57 1.25
CA SER A 188 -28.82 19.84 2.00
C SER A 188 -28.89 19.06 3.33
N LEU A 189 -27.80 18.44 3.79
CA LEU A 189 -27.75 17.64 5.00
C LEU A 189 -28.18 18.43 6.23
N THR A 190 -28.94 17.80 7.09
CA THR A 190 -29.27 18.27 8.44
C THR A 190 -28.00 18.29 9.32
N ARG A 191 -28.08 18.93 10.49
CA ARG A 191 -26.96 18.98 11.45
C ARG A 191 -26.49 17.57 11.83
N TRP A 192 -27.40 16.68 12.13
CA TRP A 192 -27.10 15.30 12.50
C TRP A 192 -26.48 14.51 11.37
N GLU A 193 -27.03 14.62 10.16
CA GLU A 193 -26.49 13.93 8.99
C GLU A 193 -25.08 14.42 8.64
N ALA A 194 -24.82 15.71 8.79
CA ALA A 194 -23.48 16.28 8.57
C ALA A 194 -22.46 15.74 9.59
N TRP A 195 -22.87 15.61 10.86
CA TRP A 195 -22.08 15.01 11.92
C TRP A 195 -21.79 13.52 11.61
N MET A 196 -22.83 12.76 11.27
CA MET A 196 -22.70 11.35 10.86
C MET A 196 -21.81 11.19 9.62
N ALA A 197 -21.94 12.06 8.61
CA ALA A 197 -21.13 12.03 7.39
C ALA A 197 -19.64 12.24 7.69
N TYR A 198 -19.28 13.05 8.69
CA TYR A 198 -17.90 13.20 9.11
C TYR A 198 -17.31 11.87 9.56
N PHE A 199 -18.00 11.06 10.34
CA PHE A 199 -17.50 9.78 10.84
C PHE A 199 -17.58 8.67 9.81
N SER A 200 -18.72 8.54 9.13
CA SER A 200 -19.01 7.42 8.23
C SER A 200 -18.34 7.56 6.85
N VAL A 201 -18.06 8.77 6.41
CA VAL A 201 -17.47 9.02 5.09
C VAL A 201 -16.05 9.53 5.20
N PHE A 202 -15.86 10.72 5.80
CA PHE A 202 -14.55 11.34 5.84
C PHE A 202 -13.55 10.55 6.68
N PHE A 203 -13.92 10.29 7.92
CA PHE A 203 -13.01 9.65 8.87
C PHE A 203 -12.60 8.24 8.43
N LEU A 204 -13.52 7.42 7.95
CA LEU A 204 -13.22 6.07 7.48
C LEU A 204 -12.30 6.08 6.25
N GLN A 205 -12.50 7.02 5.32
CA GLN A 205 -11.60 7.15 4.16
C GLN A 205 -10.17 7.54 4.56
N MET A 206 -10.01 8.39 5.59
CA MET A 206 -8.70 8.78 6.09
C MET A 206 -8.03 7.63 6.85
N LYS A 207 -8.77 6.99 7.74
CA LYS A 207 -8.29 5.93 8.63
C LYS A 207 -7.76 4.71 7.88
N TYR A 208 -8.32 4.39 6.71
CA TYR A 208 -8.00 3.18 5.94
C TYR A 208 -6.50 2.98 5.70
N THR A 209 -5.75 4.04 5.47
CA THR A 209 -4.31 3.97 5.14
C THR A 209 -3.39 4.10 6.35
N PHE A 210 -3.91 4.47 7.52
CA PHE A 210 -3.11 4.78 8.70
C PHE A 210 -2.25 3.64 9.26
N PRO A 211 -2.67 2.37 9.20
CA PRO A 211 -1.82 1.27 9.68
C PRO A 211 -0.46 1.20 8.97
N ILE A 212 -0.43 1.57 7.68
CA ILE A 212 0.75 1.41 6.81
C ILE A 212 1.36 2.73 6.35
N SER A 213 0.81 3.88 6.77
CA SER A 213 1.31 5.20 6.40
C SER A 213 1.89 5.92 7.61
N HIS A 214 2.88 6.79 7.37
CA HIS A 214 3.47 7.63 8.39
C HIS A 214 3.42 9.10 7.96
N HIS A 215 2.53 9.85 8.59
CA HIS A 215 2.39 11.29 8.35
C HIS A 215 2.69 12.07 9.62
N SER A 216 3.32 13.24 9.49
CA SER A 216 3.54 14.11 10.65
C SER A 216 2.20 14.64 11.20
N SER A 217 2.11 14.81 12.52
CA SER A 217 0.93 15.36 13.20
C SER A 217 0.51 16.71 12.61
N THR A 218 1.48 17.56 12.24
CA THR A 218 1.22 18.85 11.61
C THR A 218 0.56 18.70 10.24
N SER A 219 1.01 17.73 9.43
CA SER A 219 0.43 17.44 8.11
C SER A 219 -0.99 16.93 8.23
N LEU A 220 -1.25 16.00 9.16
CA LEU A 220 -2.59 15.46 9.39
C LEU A 220 -3.58 16.52 9.90
N ARG A 221 -3.16 17.38 10.81
CA ARG A 221 -4.00 18.50 11.29
C ARG A 221 -4.32 19.50 10.18
N ARG A 222 -3.35 19.82 9.33
CA ARG A 222 -3.60 20.69 8.15
C ARG A 222 -4.58 20.04 7.18
N LEU A 223 -4.43 18.75 6.92
CA LEU A 223 -5.30 17.95 6.06
C LEU A 223 -6.73 17.89 6.61
N GLN A 224 -6.89 17.69 7.92
CA GLN A 224 -8.19 17.56 8.58
C GLN A 224 -8.95 18.87 8.67
N SER A 225 -8.24 19.99 8.81
CA SER A 225 -8.81 21.32 9.09
C SER A 225 -9.95 21.73 8.14
N PRO A 226 -9.88 21.59 6.82
CA PRO A 226 -10.98 21.95 5.92
C PRO A 226 -12.27 21.18 6.21
N ALA A 227 -12.16 19.85 6.43
CA ALA A 227 -13.30 18.99 6.71
C ALA A 227 -13.96 19.33 8.05
N VAL A 228 -13.15 19.52 9.10
CA VAL A 228 -13.62 19.90 10.43
C VAL A 228 -14.34 21.25 10.36
N ARG A 229 -13.73 22.29 9.78
CA ARG A 229 -14.33 23.62 9.69
C ARG A 229 -15.64 23.64 8.91
N ALA A 230 -15.70 22.90 7.79
CA ALA A 230 -16.92 22.78 7.00
C ALA A 230 -18.06 22.12 7.79
N THR A 231 -17.72 21.03 8.48
CA THR A 231 -18.70 20.28 9.28
C THR A 231 -19.16 21.08 10.51
N LEU A 232 -18.25 21.76 11.22
CA LEU A 232 -18.60 22.60 12.37
C LEU A 232 -19.68 23.62 12.03
N VAL A 233 -19.49 24.36 10.95
CA VAL A 233 -20.48 25.36 10.51
C VAL A 233 -21.81 24.68 10.17
N LYS A 234 -21.78 23.54 9.51
CA LYS A 234 -22.99 22.80 9.12
C LYS A 234 -23.78 22.28 10.30
N ILE A 235 -23.10 21.87 11.38
CA ILE A 235 -23.74 21.41 12.62
C ILE A 235 -24.11 22.55 13.58
N GLY A 236 -23.80 23.81 13.21
CA GLY A 236 -24.20 25.01 13.95
C GLY A 236 -23.16 25.53 14.92
N PHE A 237 -21.91 25.11 14.82
CA PHE A 237 -20.79 25.64 15.63
C PHE A 237 -20.00 26.68 14.87
N SER A 238 -19.30 27.55 15.61
CA SER A 238 -18.37 28.51 15.03
C SER A 238 -17.15 27.81 14.43
N ARG A 239 -16.59 28.41 13.35
CA ARG A 239 -15.28 27.96 12.81
C ARG A 239 -14.12 28.09 13.81
N ASN A 240 -14.28 28.95 14.80
CA ASN A 240 -13.29 29.24 15.84
C ASN A 240 -13.58 28.51 17.15
N THR A 241 -14.43 27.47 17.11
CA THR A 241 -14.67 26.60 18.28
C THR A 241 -13.34 26.05 18.80
N PRO A 242 -13.06 26.14 20.11
CA PRO A 242 -11.82 25.65 20.70
C PRO A 242 -11.59 24.17 20.44
N LEU A 243 -10.34 23.77 20.22
CA LEU A 243 -9.97 22.36 19.94
C LEU A 243 -10.43 21.41 21.05
N ALA A 244 -10.42 21.86 22.30
CA ALA A 244 -10.91 21.08 23.45
C ALA A 244 -12.40 20.71 23.30
N VAL A 245 -13.22 21.59 22.73
CA VAL A 245 -14.63 21.32 22.44
C VAL A 245 -14.78 20.42 21.22
N ILE A 246 -13.98 20.68 20.18
CA ILE A 246 -14.04 19.89 18.93
C ILE A 246 -13.72 18.41 19.20
N TYR A 247 -12.65 18.14 19.93
CA TYR A 247 -12.15 16.79 20.20
C TYR A 247 -12.57 16.24 21.56
N GLY A 248 -13.18 17.07 22.40
CA GLY A 248 -13.66 16.67 23.72
C GLY A 248 -14.81 15.67 23.67
N PRO A 249 -14.96 14.82 24.70
CA PRO A 249 -16.06 13.86 24.79
C PRO A 249 -17.43 14.58 24.87
N ILE A 250 -18.47 13.93 24.33
CA ILE A 250 -19.86 14.43 24.35
C ILE A 250 -20.35 14.64 25.78
N ASP A 251 -19.99 13.75 26.70
CA ASP A 251 -20.38 13.80 28.11
C ASP A 251 -19.91 15.08 28.84
N PHE A 252 -18.86 15.73 28.30
CA PHE A 252 -18.34 16.98 28.83
C PHE A 252 -18.64 18.18 27.92
N GLY A 253 -19.68 18.07 27.05
CA GLY A 253 -20.07 19.13 26.14
C GLY A 253 -19.20 19.27 24.89
N GLY A 254 -18.36 18.28 24.60
CA GLY A 254 -17.58 18.23 23.38
C GLY A 254 -18.36 17.70 22.18
N ILE A 255 -17.77 17.79 20.98
CA ILE A 255 -18.36 17.33 19.71
C ILE A 255 -17.87 15.90 19.40
N ALA A 256 -16.85 15.42 20.11
CA ALA A 256 -16.20 14.12 19.95
C ALA A 256 -15.62 13.86 18.54
N PHE A 257 -15.21 14.89 17.82
CA PHE A 257 -14.44 14.68 16.59
C PHE A 257 -13.12 13.98 16.95
N ARG A 258 -12.62 13.16 16.04
CA ARG A 258 -11.37 12.44 16.25
C ARG A 258 -10.21 13.16 15.60
N ASP A 259 -9.08 13.35 16.31
CA ASP A 259 -7.84 13.89 15.75
C ASP A 259 -7.15 12.79 14.94
N LEU A 260 -6.96 13.03 13.64
CA LEU A 260 -6.33 12.06 12.74
C LEU A 260 -4.91 11.68 13.16
N ALA A 261 -4.18 12.57 13.83
CA ALA A 261 -2.83 12.26 14.33
C ALA A 261 -2.85 11.24 15.46
N VAL A 262 -3.84 11.33 16.35
CA VAL A 262 -4.06 10.35 17.41
C VAL A 262 -4.53 9.02 16.83
N GLU A 263 -5.47 9.05 15.90
CA GLU A 263 -5.99 7.84 15.25
C GLU A 263 -4.92 7.10 14.45
N GLN A 264 -4.02 7.80 13.77
CA GLN A 264 -2.89 7.14 13.10
C GLN A 264 -2.04 6.35 14.09
N GLY A 265 -1.72 6.94 15.25
CA GLY A 265 -0.97 6.25 16.29
C GLY A 265 -1.70 5.01 16.84
N ILE A 266 -3.02 5.13 17.05
CA ILE A 266 -3.85 3.99 17.51
C ILE A 266 -3.84 2.87 16.48
N GLU A 267 -4.04 3.16 15.19
CA GLU A 267 -4.07 2.14 14.14
C GLU A 267 -2.72 1.44 13.96
N GLN A 268 -1.62 2.18 14.07
CA GLN A 268 -0.28 1.61 14.03
C GLN A 268 0.00 0.69 15.22
N LEU A 269 -0.39 1.10 16.44
CA LEU A 269 -0.30 0.25 17.63
C LEU A 269 -1.15 -1.02 17.48
N CYS A 270 -2.38 -0.90 16.99
CA CYS A 270 -3.25 -2.04 16.76
C CYS A 270 -2.64 -3.03 15.76
N MET A 271 -1.92 -2.54 14.74
CA MET A 271 -1.22 -3.40 13.77
C MET A 271 -0.05 -4.16 14.39
N ILE A 272 0.68 -3.55 15.34
CA ILE A 272 1.83 -4.18 16.01
C ILE A 272 1.38 -5.25 17.02
N ILE A 273 0.23 -5.04 17.67
CA ILE A 273 -0.27 -5.93 18.73
C ILE A 273 -0.98 -7.17 18.16
N ARG A 274 -1.48 -7.09 16.91
CA ARG A 274 -2.12 -8.22 16.21
C ARG A 274 -1.10 -9.22 15.67
#